data_f0becc08ed1facd518bd09f8f3f4d446
#
_entry.id   f0becc08ed1facd518bd09f8f3f4d446
#
_cell.length_a   1.000
_cell.length_b   1.000
_cell.length_c   1.000
_cell.angle_alpha   90.00
_cell.angle_beta   90.00
_cell.angle_gamma   90.00
#
_symmetry.space_group_name_H-M   'P 1'
#
loop_
_entity.id
_entity.type
_entity.pdbx_description
1 polymer ?
#
loop_
_entity_poly.entity_id
_entity_poly.type
_entity_poly.pdbx_seq_one_letter_code
_entity_poly.pdbx_strand_id
1 'polypeptide(L)'
;MGRASRLEPVLLSMDLRPLIPRGIYRVRYLDHRTYRAWGEDKLEIHFGVVDIGEAFETVLSRHYPVKCLGKCGAKGKFKPRTATSSLPVEFYQCHPDAPRITRLDRIPMSKWTDGIYNARVETVEKNFQQKPLPRQLQYSVIRELLGRADM
;
A
#
# COMPACT_ATOMS: atom_id res chain seq x y z
N MET A 1 5.00 -14.82 -28.56
CA MET A 1 3.87 -14.68 -27.62
C MET A 1 4.31 -14.69 -26.17
N GLY A 2 5.08 -15.69 -25.73
CA GLY A 2 5.50 -15.77 -24.34
C GLY A 2 6.34 -14.60 -23.86
N ARG A 3 7.18 -14.04 -24.72
CA ARG A 3 7.99 -12.88 -24.35
C ARG A 3 7.15 -11.62 -24.17
N ALA A 4 6.19 -11.39 -25.06
CA ALA A 4 5.31 -10.24 -24.96
C ALA A 4 4.51 -10.31 -23.66
N SER A 5 3.96 -11.47 -23.32
CA SER A 5 3.20 -11.64 -22.10
C SER A 5 4.06 -11.56 -20.83
N ARG A 6 5.38 -11.76 -20.93
CA ARG A 6 6.30 -11.56 -19.79
C ARG A 6 6.66 -10.10 -19.58
N LEU A 7 6.83 -9.35 -20.67
CA LEU A 7 7.21 -7.94 -20.60
C LEU A 7 6.02 -7.03 -20.35
N GLU A 8 4.87 -7.36 -20.95
CA GLU A 8 3.67 -6.55 -20.80
C GLU A 8 3.27 -6.29 -19.35
N PRO A 9 3.24 -7.29 -18.43
CA PRO A 9 2.87 -7.00 -17.06
C PRO A 9 3.76 -5.96 -16.38
N VAL A 10 5.05 -5.94 -16.69
CA VAL A 10 5.97 -4.96 -16.13
C VAL A 10 5.72 -3.58 -16.72
N LEU A 11 5.62 -3.50 -18.04
CA LEU A 11 5.34 -2.24 -18.74
C LEU A 11 3.99 -1.68 -18.34
N LEU A 12 2.97 -2.53 -18.29
CA LEU A 12 1.62 -2.12 -17.90
C LEU A 12 1.57 -1.63 -16.47
N SER A 13 2.29 -2.26 -15.54
CA SER A 13 2.29 -1.81 -14.16
C SER A 13 2.98 -0.45 -14.00
N MET A 14 3.90 -0.09 -14.90
CA MET A 14 4.50 1.24 -14.93
C MET A 14 3.63 2.27 -15.63
N ASP A 15 3.07 1.88 -16.80
CA ASP A 15 2.30 2.80 -17.65
C ASP A 15 0.86 2.99 -17.17
N LEU A 16 0.32 1.97 -16.49
CA LEU A 16 -1.08 1.96 -16.04
C LEU A 16 -1.21 2.16 -14.54
N ARG A 17 -0.21 2.74 -13.88
CA ARG A 17 -0.38 3.18 -12.50
C ARG A 17 -1.54 4.17 -12.47
N PRO A 18 -2.52 3.95 -11.57
CA PRO A 18 -3.72 4.78 -11.58
C PRO A 18 -3.40 6.22 -11.22
N LEU A 19 -4.12 7.13 -11.86
CA LEU A 19 -4.08 8.55 -11.51
C LEU A 19 -5.53 8.99 -11.31
N ILE A 20 -5.89 9.26 -10.04
CA ILE A 20 -7.22 9.72 -9.65
C ILE A 20 -7.07 11.03 -8.89
N PRO A 21 -8.13 11.82 -8.76
CA PRO A 21 -8.06 13.06 -7.99
C PRO A 21 -7.61 12.81 -6.55
N ARG A 22 -6.85 13.75 -5.99
CA ARG A 22 -6.46 13.73 -4.58
C ARG A 22 -7.70 13.82 -3.71
N GLY A 23 -7.67 13.15 -2.58
CA GLY A 23 -8.78 13.21 -1.65
C GLY A 23 -8.79 11.99 -0.72
N ILE A 24 -9.92 11.85 -0.03
CA ILE A 24 -10.13 10.73 0.87
C ILE A 24 -11.11 9.76 0.21
N TYR A 25 -10.70 8.51 0.12
CA TYR A 25 -11.49 7.44 -0.50
C TYR A 25 -11.67 6.31 0.50
N ARG A 26 -12.79 5.62 0.39
CA ARG A 26 -12.99 4.37 1.14
C ARG A 26 -12.38 3.23 0.34
N VAL A 27 -11.61 2.40 1.03
CA VAL A 27 -10.85 1.33 0.38
C VAL A 27 -10.97 0.04 1.17
N ARG A 28 -10.78 -1.10 0.47
CA ARG A 28 -10.71 -2.42 1.09
C ARG A 28 -9.39 -3.08 0.77
N TYR A 29 -8.91 -3.90 1.68
CA TYR A 29 -7.68 -4.66 1.49
C TYR A 29 -7.85 -5.70 0.39
N LEU A 30 -6.84 -5.83 -0.47
CA LEU A 30 -6.77 -6.84 -1.51
C LEU A 30 -5.68 -7.87 -1.23
N ASP A 31 -4.44 -7.42 -1.15
CA ASP A 31 -3.29 -8.25 -0.84
C ASP A 31 -2.12 -7.40 -0.39
N HIS A 32 -1.00 -8.04 -0.07
CA HIS A 32 0.24 -7.34 0.26
C HIS A 32 1.44 -8.18 -0.16
N ARG A 33 2.58 -7.50 -0.30
CA ARG A 33 3.86 -8.13 -0.55
C ARG A 33 4.98 -7.31 0.09
N THR A 34 6.13 -7.93 0.29
CA THR A 34 7.33 -7.22 0.69
C THR A 34 8.29 -7.16 -0.50
N TYR A 35 9.10 -6.11 -0.53
CA TYR A 35 10.11 -5.94 -1.57
C TYR A 35 11.26 -5.14 -1.01
N ARG A 36 12.40 -5.16 -1.73
CA ARG A 36 13.57 -4.40 -1.36
C ARG A 36 13.87 -3.39 -2.45
N ALA A 37 14.05 -2.14 -2.05
CA ALA A 37 14.40 -1.05 -2.96
C ALA A 37 15.37 -0.11 -2.25
N TRP A 38 16.44 0.28 -2.93
CA TRP A 38 17.42 1.22 -2.41
C TRP A 38 18.03 0.78 -1.07
N GLY A 39 18.26 -0.53 -0.92
CA GLY A 39 18.80 -1.09 0.32
C GLY A 39 17.83 -1.13 1.49
N GLU A 40 16.58 -0.80 1.28
CA GLU A 40 15.56 -0.80 2.32
C GLU A 40 14.44 -1.80 2.03
N ASP A 41 13.95 -2.45 3.08
CA ASP A 41 12.81 -3.35 2.97
C ASP A 41 11.52 -2.55 3.10
N LYS A 42 10.54 -2.88 2.26
CA LYS A 42 9.24 -2.22 2.23
C LYS A 42 8.12 -3.25 2.22
N LEU A 43 7.01 -2.89 2.84
CA LEU A 43 5.74 -3.60 2.71
C LEU A 43 4.84 -2.76 1.80
N GLU A 44 4.30 -3.38 0.79
CA GLU A 44 3.29 -2.77 -0.08
C GLU A 44 1.97 -3.47 0.13
N ILE A 45 0.94 -2.71 0.52
CA ILE A 45 -0.41 -3.23 0.65
C ILE A 45 -1.24 -2.64 -0.49
N HIS A 46 -1.97 -3.49 -1.19
CA HIS A 46 -2.87 -3.09 -2.25
C HIS A 46 -4.29 -2.98 -1.73
N PHE A 47 -4.92 -1.85 -1.99
CA PHE A 47 -6.31 -1.57 -1.60
C PHE A 47 -7.11 -1.22 -2.85
N GLY A 48 -8.37 -1.64 -2.88
CA GLY A 48 -9.29 -1.27 -3.95
C GLY A 48 -10.29 -0.23 -3.47
N VAL A 49 -10.53 0.80 -4.28
CA VAL A 49 -11.51 1.84 -3.98
C VAL A 49 -12.91 1.24 -4.05
N VAL A 50 -13.71 1.48 -3.01
CA VAL A 50 -15.10 0.98 -2.94
C VAL A 50 -16.15 2.09 -3.10
N ASP A 51 -15.73 3.35 -3.17
CA ASP A 51 -16.66 4.45 -3.46
C ASP A 51 -17.19 4.33 -4.88
N ILE A 52 -18.49 4.45 -5.04
CA ILE A 52 -19.13 4.45 -6.35
C ILE A 52 -18.74 5.72 -7.10
N GLY A 53 -18.28 5.58 -8.33
CA GLY A 53 -17.84 6.69 -9.16
C GLY A 53 -16.73 6.27 -10.11
N GLU A 54 -16.04 7.25 -10.68
CA GLU A 54 -14.98 7.00 -11.67
C GLU A 54 -13.79 6.24 -11.08
N ALA A 55 -13.51 6.41 -9.80
CA ALA A 55 -12.39 5.74 -9.15
C ALA A 55 -12.74 4.33 -8.63
N PHE A 56 -13.99 3.87 -8.79
CA PHE A 56 -14.42 2.57 -8.27
C PHE A 56 -13.52 1.45 -8.80
N GLU A 57 -13.11 0.57 -7.90
CA GLU A 57 -12.22 -0.57 -8.18
C GLU A 57 -10.78 -0.19 -8.55
N THR A 58 -10.42 1.09 -8.53
CA THR A 58 -9.01 1.49 -8.70
C THR A 58 -8.17 0.86 -7.59
N VAL A 59 -7.07 0.22 -7.97
CA VAL A 59 -6.14 -0.38 -7.02
C VAL A 59 -5.05 0.63 -6.68
N LEU A 60 -4.91 0.91 -5.39
CA LEU A 60 -3.93 1.86 -4.87
C LEU A 60 -3.00 1.15 -3.90
N SER A 61 -1.76 1.61 -3.83
CA SER A 61 -0.75 1.03 -2.94
C SER A 61 -0.48 1.94 -1.76
N ARG A 62 -0.30 1.32 -0.59
CA ARG A 62 0.26 1.96 0.60
C ARG A 62 1.58 1.29 0.92
N HIS A 63 2.66 2.07 0.97
CA HIS A 63 4.00 1.55 1.25
C HIS A 63 4.41 1.88 2.67
N TYR A 64 4.94 0.88 3.38
CA TYR A 64 5.42 1.04 4.75
C TYR A 64 6.87 0.59 4.85
N PRO A 65 7.71 1.30 5.64
CA PRO A 65 9.03 0.79 5.97
C PRO A 65 8.91 -0.39 6.93
N VAL A 66 9.58 -1.48 6.63
CA VAL A 66 9.59 -2.68 7.45
C VAL A 66 10.99 -3.31 7.44
N LYS A 67 11.13 -4.42 8.13
CA LYS A 67 12.31 -5.27 8.06
C LYS A 67 11.87 -6.68 7.69
N CYS A 68 12.36 -7.19 6.58
CA CYS A 68 12.07 -8.56 6.18
C CYS A 68 12.82 -9.55 7.07
N LEU A 69 12.13 -10.62 7.45
CA LEU A 69 12.67 -11.69 8.30
C LEU A 69 13.05 -12.89 7.43
N GLY A 70 13.69 -12.63 6.31
CA GLY A 70 14.07 -13.61 5.33
C GLY A 70 13.96 -12.98 3.95
N LYS A 71 13.57 -13.79 2.97
CA LYS A 71 13.47 -13.33 1.59
C LYS A 71 12.18 -12.51 1.40
N CYS A 72 12.29 -11.34 0.79
CA CYS A 72 11.14 -10.54 0.43
C CYS A 72 10.30 -11.24 -0.66
N GLY A 73 9.00 -10.99 -0.67
CA GLY A 73 8.10 -11.55 -1.66
C GLY A 73 6.65 -11.53 -1.20
N ALA A 74 5.78 -12.20 -1.96
CA ALA A 74 4.34 -12.20 -1.70
C ALA A 74 3.97 -12.82 -0.35
N LYS A 75 4.74 -13.79 0.12
CA LYS A 75 4.54 -14.41 1.43
C LYS A 75 5.72 -14.18 2.36
N GLY A 76 6.49 -13.13 2.10
CA GLY A 76 7.64 -12.81 2.91
C GLY A 76 7.25 -12.40 4.32
N LYS A 77 7.98 -12.92 5.30
CA LYS A 77 7.79 -12.52 6.69
C LYS A 77 8.49 -11.20 6.94
N PHE A 78 7.88 -10.36 7.75
CA PHE A 78 8.42 -9.04 8.05
C PHE A 78 7.98 -8.60 9.44
N LYS A 79 8.58 -7.53 9.90
CA LYS A 79 8.15 -6.82 11.12
C LYS A 79 8.26 -5.32 10.90
N PRO A 80 7.46 -4.49 11.60
CA PRO A 80 7.68 -3.06 11.62
C PRO A 80 9.08 -2.76 12.15
N ARG A 81 9.66 -1.65 11.73
CA ARG A 81 10.99 -1.24 12.21
C ARG A 81 10.98 -0.91 13.69
N THR A 82 9.93 -0.22 14.13
CA THR A 82 9.71 0.15 15.54
C THR A 82 8.23 0.10 15.85
N ALA A 83 7.89 0.15 17.14
CA ALA A 83 6.50 0.17 17.59
C ALA A 83 5.78 1.47 17.20
N THR A 84 6.52 2.53 16.87
CA THR A 84 5.97 3.84 16.53
C THR A 84 6.12 4.18 15.04
N SER A 85 6.58 3.23 14.23
CA SER A 85 6.63 3.42 12.78
C SER A 85 5.22 3.43 12.19
N SER A 86 5.09 3.86 10.94
CA SER A 86 3.78 4.11 10.33
C SER A 86 2.88 2.88 10.27
N LEU A 87 3.45 1.69 10.06
CA LEU A 87 2.63 0.48 9.95
C LEU A 87 1.86 0.17 11.24
N PRO A 88 2.48 0.01 12.41
CA PRO A 88 1.70 -0.26 13.62
C PRO A 88 0.80 0.91 14.00
N VAL A 89 1.23 2.15 13.79
CA VAL A 89 0.40 3.32 14.11
C VAL A 89 -0.90 3.27 13.30
N GLU A 90 -0.82 3.09 11.98
CA GLU A 90 -2.02 3.05 11.13
C GLU A 90 -2.82 1.77 11.35
N PHE A 91 -2.15 0.65 11.60
CA PHE A 91 -2.84 -0.61 11.87
C PHE A 91 -3.76 -0.48 13.08
N TYR A 92 -3.25 0.04 14.20
CA TYR A 92 -4.07 0.19 15.41
C TYR A 92 -5.07 1.32 15.32
N GLN A 93 -4.82 2.31 14.48
CA GLN A 93 -5.82 3.34 14.18
C GLN A 93 -7.01 2.75 13.43
N CYS A 94 -6.76 1.80 12.55
CA CYS A 94 -7.78 1.10 11.78
C CYS A 94 -8.42 -0.07 12.55
N HIS A 95 -7.75 -0.57 13.57
CA HIS A 95 -8.21 -1.70 14.38
C HIS A 95 -8.07 -1.39 15.86
N PRO A 96 -8.87 -0.42 16.36
CA PRO A 96 -8.75 0.01 17.76
C PRO A 96 -9.08 -1.07 18.77
N ASP A 97 -9.85 -2.09 18.37
CA ASP A 97 -10.22 -3.20 19.25
C ASP A 97 -9.20 -4.34 19.23
N ALA A 98 -8.21 -4.28 18.33
CA ALA A 98 -7.19 -5.31 18.26
C ALA A 98 -6.26 -5.23 19.48
N PRO A 99 -5.95 -6.35 20.15
CA PRO A 99 -5.00 -6.35 21.25
C PRO A 99 -3.62 -5.88 20.78
N ARG A 100 -2.97 -5.03 21.59
CA ARG A 100 -1.61 -4.61 21.29
C ARG A 100 -0.67 -5.81 21.39
N ILE A 101 0.16 -5.98 20.37
CA ILE A 101 1.14 -7.05 20.35
C ILE A 101 2.40 -6.64 21.11
N THR A 102 3.04 -7.61 21.76
CA THR A 102 4.34 -7.40 22.40
C THR A 102 5.49 -7.70 21.44
N ARG A 103 5.25 -8.54 20.44
CA ARG A 103 6.23 -8.90 19.40
C ARG A 103 5.83 -8.24 18.09
N LEU A 104 6.73 -7.41 17.55
CA LEU A 104 6.49 -6.65 16.32
C LEU A 104 6.32 -7.55 15.09
N ASP A 105 6.91 -8.76 15.10
CA ASP A 105 6.79 -9.70 13.99
C ASP A 105 5.43 -10.41 13.94
N ARG A 106 4.51 -10.07 14.84
CA ARG A 106 3.21 -10.72 14.94
C ARG A 106 2.02 -9.79 14.71
N ILE A 107 2.21 -8.75 13.92
CA ILE A 107 1.08 -7.93 13.49
C ILE A 107 0.11 -8.83 12.70
N PRO A 108 -1.17 -8.91 13.12
CA PRO A 108 -2.12 -9.81 12.47
C PRO A 108 -2.65 -9.21 11.17
N MET A 109 -1.89 -9.36 10.09
CA MET A 109 -2.20 -8.79 8.77
C MET A 109 -3.56 -9.24 8.23
N SER A 110 -4.04 -10.42 8.64
CA SER A 110 -5.37 -10.89 8.25
C SER A 110 -6.51 -9.97 8.71
N LYS A 111 -6.28 -9.17 9.74
CA LYS A 111 -7.27 -8.21 10.22
C LYS A 111 -7.65 -7.16 9.18
N TRP A 112 -6.76 -6.87 8.24
CA TRP A 112 -7.06 -5.92 7.17
C TRP A 112 -8.26 -6.35 6.32
N THR A 113 -8.53 -7.65 6.23
CA THR A 113 -9.68 -8.15 5.47
C THR A 113 -11.02 -7.88 6.13
N ASP A 114 -11.02 -7.43 7.41
CA ASP A 114 -12.25 -7.30 8.20
C ASP A 114 -13.02 -6.01 7.94
N GLY A 115 -12.46 -5.05 7.21
CA GLY A 115 -13.11 -3.76 7.15
C GLY A 115 -12.88 -2.94 5.89
N ILE A 116 -13.48 -1.78 5.92
CA ILE A 116 -13.31 -0.72 4.92
C ILE A 116 -12.66 0.45 5.64
N TYR A 117 -11.70 1.10 4.98
CA TYR A 117 -10.86 2.11 5.59
C TYR A 117 -10.93 3.41 4.82
N ASN A 118 -10.80 4.53 5.52
CA ASN A 118 -10.59 5.83 4.88
C ASN A 118 -9.12 5.97 4.55
N ALA A 119 -8.82 6.29 3.30
CA ALA A 119 -7.45 6.44 2.83
C ALA A 119 -7.26 7.84 2.23
N ARG A 120 -6.19 8.50 2.65
CA ARG A 120 -5.80 9.78 2.04
C ARG A 120 -4.92 9.49 0.83
N VAL A 121 -5.41 9.92 -0.34
CA VAL A 121 -4.77 9.68 -1.63
C VAL A 121 -4.12 10.95 -2.13
N GLU A 122 -2.86 10.83 -2.54
CA GLU A 122 -2.06 11.90 -3.07
C GLU A 122 -1.43 11.48 -4.39
N THR A 123 -0.97 12.45 -5.17
CA THR A 123 -0.31 12.21 -6.45
C THR A 123 1.20 12.26 -6.27
N VAL A 124 1.89 11.24 -6.77
CA VAL A 124 3.35 11.26 -6.84
C VAL A 124 3.73 12.02 -8.11
N GLU A 125 4.31 13.20 -7.95
CA GLU A 125 4.65 14.12 -9.04
C GLU A 125 6.15 14.18 -9.30
N LYS A 126 6.98 13.65 -8.40
CA LYS A 126 8.44 13.70 -8.49
C LYS A 126 9.02 12.30 -8.32
N ASN A 127 10.16 12.07 -9.00
CA ASN A 127 10.89 10.82 -8.81
C ASN A 127 11.72 10.87 -7.52
N PHE A 128 12.46 9.80 -7.24
CA PHE A 128 13.27 9.71 -6.02
C PHE A 128 14.40 10.75 -5.96
N GLN A 129 14.78 11.32 -7.10
CA GLN A 129 15.78 12.41 -7.18
C GLN A 129 15.15 13.79 -7.05
N GLN A 130 13.85 13.85 -6.71
CA GLN A 130 13.07 15.10 -6.59
C GLN A 130 12.92 15.86 -7.91
N LYS A 131 13.07 15.15 -9.03
CA LYS A 131 12.86 15.74 -10.36
C LYS A 131 11.40 15.53 -10.77
N PRO A 132 10.76 16.54 -11.41
CA PRO A 132 9.37 16.40 -11.83
C PRO A 132 9.17 15.23 -12.77
N LEU A 133 8.08 14.50 -12.58
CA LEU A 133 7.66 13.44 -13.49
C LEU A 133 6.74 14.03 -14.56
N PRO A 134 6.89 13.60 -15.83
CA PRO A 134 5.87 13.88 -16.83
C PRO A 134 4.50 13.41 -16.36
N ARG A 135 3.43 14.07 -16.80
CA ARG A 135 2.07 13.71 -16.36
C ARG A 135 1.77 12.23 -16.58
N GLN A 136 2.24 11.65 -17.67
CA GLN A 136 2.02 10.24 -17.99
C GLN A 136 2.65 9.28 -16.98
N LEU A 137 3.64 9.74 -16.23
CA LEU A 137 4.33 8.93 -15.23
C LEU A 137 3.92 9.27 -13.79
N GLN A 138 3.07 10.27 -13.61
CA GLN A 138 2.51 10.58 -12.31
C GLN A 138 1.47 9.52 -11.95
N TYR A 139 1.35 9.23 -10.66
CA TYR A 139 0.41 8.21 -10.20
C TYR A 139 -0.08 8.50 -8.80
N SER A 140 -1.23 7.94 -8.48
CA SER A 140 -1.86 8.08 -7.16
C SER A 140 -1.36 7.02 -6.22
N VAL A 141 -1.21 7.39 -4.96
CA VAL A 141 -0.76 6.49 -3.90
C VAL A 141 -1.51 6.84 -2.62
N ILE A 142 -1.70 5.86 -1.75
CA ILE A 142 -2.23 6.12 -0.42
C ILE A 142 -1.08 6.61 0.45
N ARG A 143 -1.23 7.81 1.02
CA ARG A 143 -0.22 8.38 1.93
C ARG A 143 -0.48 8.00 3.37
N GLU A 144 -1.72 7.74 3.73
CA GLU A 144 -2.09 7.44 5.11
C GLU A 144 -3.44 6.75 5.15
N LEU A 145 -3.57 5.75 6.01
CA LEU A 145 -4.88 5.17 6.35
C LEU A 145 -5.38 5.87 7.61
N LEU A 146 -6.54 6.47 7.51
CA LEU A 146 -7.07 7.38 8.53
C LEU A 146 -7.92 6.67 9.59
N GLY A 147 -8.38 5.46 9.32
CA GLY A 147 -9.22 4.69 10.24
C GLY A 147 -10.31 3.93 9.52
N ARG A 148 -11.18 3.28 10.31
CA ARG A 148 -12.29 2.49 9.76
C ARG A 148 -13.36 3.41 9.20
N ALA A 149 -13.88 3.06 8.03
CA ALA A 149 -14.98 3.77 7.39
C ALA A 149 -16.33 3.10 7.62
N ASP A 150 -16.32 1.84 8.06
CA ASP A 150 -17.50 1.02 8.25
C ASP A 150 -17.90 0.83 9.72
N MET A 151 -17.35 1.68 10.57
CA MET A 151 -17.67 1.68 12.00
C MET A 151 -18.21 3.03 12.46
#